data_6716c1209ac2ac56b51b17395e200f1b
#
_entry.id   6716c1209ac2ac56b51b17395e200f1b
#
_cell.length_a   1.000
_cell.length_b   1.000
_cell.length_c   1.000
_cell.angle_alpha   90.00
_cell.angle_beta   90.00
_cell.angle_gamma   90.00
#
_symmetry.space_group_name_H-M   'P 1'
#
loop_
_entity.id
_entity.type
_entity.pdbx_description
1 polymer ?
#
loop_
_entity_poly.entity_id
_entity_poly.type
_entity_poly.pdbx_seq_one_letter_code
_entity_poly.pdbx_strand_id
1 'polypeptide(L)'
;MIHKFEPFEFFKINKVPIDSVLDIGAHKGKWTQEFKKHYPDVKSLMIEANADHIDDLIRTGHYILALLGKDNEEVDYYMCEDKNNTEGNGVYKENTNVPFKVTRRKCTTLDSLLPGQKFDLIKMDVQGSELDIIQGSPGFIHQAKYLWLELQPHNYNIGAPSAGKVIGYLNQIGFEIVTIDEINVGNGVIMGMDMIFVNIRNKNLKTGYDINKKVIWNGYAS
;
A
#
# COMPACT_ATOMS: atom_id res chain seq x y z
N MET A 1 -4.63 27.21 -7.00
CA MET A 1 -5.77 26.25 -7.03
C MET A 1 -5.34 25.05 -6.25
N ILE A 2 -5.99 24.75 -5.11
CA ILE A 2 -5.69 23.52 -4.36
C ILE A 2 -6.36 22.40 -5.14
N HIS A 3 -5.57 21.49 -5.69
CA HIS A 3 -6.08 20.32 -6.36
C HIS A 3 -6.71 19.41 -5.31
N LYS A 4 -8.00 19.09 -5.45
CA LYS A 4 -8.63 18.02 -4.68
C LYS A 4 -8.37 16.74 -5.48
N PHE A 5 -7.64 15.83 -4.89
CA PHE A 5 -7.43 14.52 -5.49
C PHE A 5 -8.77 13.76 -5.51
N GLU A 6 -9.17 13.32 -6.70
CA GLU A 6 -10.26 12.37 -6.83
C GLU A 6 -9.68 10.96 -6.69
N PRO A 7 -10.30 10.06 -5.92
CA PRO A 7 -9.78 8.71 -5.74
C PRO A 7 -9.52 8.02 -7.09
N PHE A 8 -8.35 7.42 -7.22
CA PHE A 8 -7.91 6.73 -8.44
C PHE A 8 -7.73 7.62 -9.69
N GLU A 9 -7.63 8.95 -9.50
CA GLU A 9 -7.57 9.92 -10.61
C GLU A 9 -6.42 9.62 -11.58
N PHE A 10 -5.24 9.29 -11.08
CA PHE A 10 -4.09 8.94 -11.90
C PHE A 10 -4.41 7.82 -12.89
N PHE A 11 -5.00 6.73 -12.42
CA PHE A 11 -5.32 5.57 -13.25
C PHE A 11 -6.43 5.88 -14.25
N LYS A 12 -7.44 6.66 -13.85
CA LYS A 12 -8.57 7.08 -14.72
C LYS A 12 -8.12 7.97 -15.85
N ILE A 13 -7.41 9.06 -15.55
CA ILE A 13 -6.97 10.05 -16.54
C ILE A 13 -6.00 9.42 -17.53
N ASN A 14 -5.06 8.63 -17.04
CA ASN A 14 -4.03 8.01 -17.89
C ASN A 14 -4.49 6.70 -18.52
N LYS A 15 -5.74 6.25 -18.27
CA LYS A 15 -6.30 5.00 -18.79
C LYS A 15 -5.35 3.82 -18.61
N VAL A 16 -4.75 3.74 -17.40
CA VAL A 16 -3.75 2.73 -17.08
C VAL A 16 -4.40 1.34 -17.07
N PRO A 17 -3.91 0.39 -17.88
CA PRO A 17 -4.46 -0.96 -17.88
C PRO A 17 -3.99 -1.71 -16.62
N ILE A 18 -4.95 -2.09 -15.77
CA ILE A 18 -4.74 -2.90 -14.57
C ILE A 18 -5.61 -4.15 -14.68
N ASP A 19 -4.99 -5.30 -14.90
CA ASP A 19 -5.68 -6.59 -15.02
C ASP A 19 -5.71 -7.34 -13.68
N SER A 20 -4.77 -7.03 -12.77
CA SER A 20 -4.67 -7.68 -11.48
C SER A 20 -4.20 -6.74 -10.37
N VAL A 21 -4.78 -6.89 -9.18
CA VAL A 21 -4.44 -6.12 -7.99
C VAL A 21 -4.26 -7.02 -6.78
N LEU A 22 -3.22 -6.72 -6.00
CA LEU A 22 -2.99 -7.28 -4.67
C LEU A 22 -3.20 -6.18 -3.64
N ASP A 23 -4.14 -6.36 -2.73
CA ASP A 23 -4.47 -5.44 -1.64
C ASP A 23 -3.95 -6.02 -0.32
N ILE A 24 -2.87 -5.46 0.21
CA ILE A 24 -2.20 -5.91 1.44
C ILE A 24 -2.56 -4.96 2.58
N GLY A 25 -3.01 -5.53 3.70
CA GLY A 25 -3.67 -4.79 4.76
C GLY A 25 -5.08 -4.40 4.34
N ALA A 26 -5.81 -5.36 3.77
CA ALA A 26 -7.11 -5.09 3.15
C ALA A 26 -8.20 -4.71 4.17
N HIS A 27 -7.98 -4.96 5.47
CA HIS A 27 -8.95 -4.69 6.53
C HIS A 27 -10.31 -5.31 6.18
N LYS A 28 -11.36 -4.52 5.97
CA LYS A 28 -12.70 -4.97 5.55
C LYS A 28 -12.89 -5.02 4.03
N GLY A 29 -11.83 -4.90 3.26
CA GLY A 29 -11.86 -4.95 1.80
C GLY A 29 -12.46 -3.72 1.11
N LYS A 30 -12.66 -2.61 1.83
CA LYS A 30 -13.30 -1.40 1.28
C LYS A 30 -12.54 -0.82 0.10
N TRP A 31 -11.22 -0.76 0.17
CA TRP A 31 -10.40 -0.26 -0.93
C TRP A 31 -10.56 -1.13 -2.19
N THR A 32 -10.47 -2.46 -2.04
CA THR A 32 -10.70 -3.40 -3.16
C THR A 32 -12.09 -3.24 -3.76
N GLN A 33 -13.14 -3.06 -2.93
CA GLN A 33 -14.51 -2.85 -3.42
C GLN A 33 -14.61 -1.56 -4.24
N GLU A 34 -14.00 -0.47 -3.76
CA GLU A 34 -14.02 0.82 -4.46
C GLU A 34 -13.21 0.74 -5.76
N PHE A 35 -12.04 0.12 -5.74
CA PHE A 35 -11.22 -0.08 -6.93
C PHE A 35 -11.97 -0.84 -8.04
N LYS A 36 -12.71 -1.89 -7.67
CA LYS A 36 -13.53 -2.68 -8.60
C LYS A 36 -14.65 -1.90 -9.28
N LYS A 37 -15.13 -0.80 -8.70
CA LYS A 37 -16.12 0.06 -9.39
C LYS A 37 -15.53 0.73 -10.62
N HIS A 38 -14.22 0.98 -10.62
CA HIS A 38 -13.50 1.59 -11.73
C HIS A 38 -12.86 0.56 -12.67
N TYR A 39 -12.54 -0.63 -12.13
CA TYR A 39 -11.95 -1.76 -12.85
C TYR A 39 -12.77 -3.03 -12.59
N PRO A 40 -13.99 -3.16 -13.19
CA PRO A 40 -14.92 -4.24 -12.86
C PRO A 40 -14.36 -5.64 -13.13
N ASP A 41 -13.53 -5.79 -14.16
CA ASP A 41 -12.96 -7.07 -14.58
C ASP A 41 -11.61 -7.39 -13.92
N VAL A 42 -11.14 -6.54 -12.98
CA VAL A 42 -9.85 -6.74 -12.31
C VAL A 42 -9.85 -8.00 -11.45
N LYS A 43 -8.82 -8.81 -11.60
CA LYS A 43 -8.56 -9.92 -10.69
C LYS A 43 -7.95 -9.38 -9.41
N SER A 44 -8.62 -9.55 -8.29
CA SER A 44 -8.14 -9.06 -7.00
C SER A 44 -7.86 -10.19 -6.03
N LEU A 45 -6.79 -10.03 -5.25
CA LEU A 45 -6.48 -10.84 -4.08
C LEU A 45 -6.23 -9.90 -2.91
N MET A 46 -6.85 -10.17 -1.77
CA MET A 46 -6.67 -9.44 -0.52
C MET A 46 -5.80 -10.24 0.44
N ILE A 47 -4.90 -9.58 1.16
CA ILE A 47 -4.16 -10.16 2.29
C ILE A 47 -4.45 -9.33 3.52
N GLU A 48 -4.88 -10.01 4.58
CA GLU A 48 -5.21 -9.38 5.85
C GLU A 48 -4.64 -10.20 7.01
N ALA A 49 -4.14 -9.53 8.03
CA ALA A 49 -3.59 -10.20 9.22
C ALA A 49 -4.64 -10.42 10.29
N ASN A 50 -5.66 -9.57 10.39
CA ASN A 50 -6.69 -9.66 11.41
C ASN A 50 -7.86 -10.56 10.96
N ALA A 51 -8.00 -11.71 11.62
CA ALA A 51 -9.07 -12.66 11.33
C ALA A 51 -10.49 -12.14 11.68
N ASP A 52 -10.61 -11.08 12.46
CA ASP A 52 -11.92 -10.48 12.80
C ASP A 52 -12.63 -9.89 11.56
N HIS A 53 -11.91 -9.73 10.43
CA HIS A 53 -12.46 -9.19 9.19
C HIS A 53 -12.87 -10.24 8.15
N ILE A 54 -12.80 -11.53 8.50
CA ILE A 54 -13.11 -12.65 7.57
C ILE A 54 -14.46 -12.49 6.89
N ASP A 55 -15.50 -12.14 7.62
CA ASP A 55 -16.85 -12.04 7.08
C ASP A 55 -16.99 -10.92 6.04
N ASP A 56 -16.25 -9.83 6.18
CA ASP A 56 -16.21 -8.75 5.22
C ASP A 56 -15.41 -9.14 3.97
N LEU A 57 -14.27 -9.83 4.18
CA LEU A 57 -13.39 -10.29 3.10
C LEU A 57 -14.07 -11.34 2.22
N ILE A 58 -14.80 -12.30 2.80
CA ILE A 58 -15.59 -13.29 2.06
C ILE A 58 -16.57 -12.61 1.10
N ARG A 59 -17.25 -11.55 1.57
CA ARG A 59 -18.21 -10.80 0.75
C ARG A 59 -17.54 -9.99 -0.36
N THR A 60 -16.27 -9.60 -0.18
CA THR A 60 -15.53 -8.80 -1.14
C THR A 60 -14.88 -9.63 -2.24
N GLY A 61 -14.36 -10.83 -1.92
CA GLY A 61 -13.75 -11.71 -2.91
C GLY A 61 -12.66 -12.61 -2.36
N HIS A 62 -11.65 -12.90 -3.19
CA HIS A 62 -10.55 -13.77 -2.81
C HIS A 62 -9.64 -13.11 -1.78
N TYR A 63 -9.31 -13.83 -0.72
CA TYR A 63 -8.44 -13.35 0.35
C TYR A 63 -7.55 -14.46 0.93
N ILE A 64 -6.48 -14.05 1.59
CA ILE A 64 -5.59 -14.88 2.40
C ILE A 64 -5.42 -14.21 3.76
N LEU A 65 -5.56 -14.98 4.84
CA LEU A 65 -5.19 -14.51 6.17
C LEU A 65 -3.71 -14.78 6.40
N ALA A 66 -2.92 -13.72 6.39
CA ALA A 66 -1.49 -13.78 6.65
C ALA A 66 -0.97 -12.46 7.21
N LEU A 67 0.00 -12.54 8.11
CA LEU A 67 0.84 -11.42 8.49
C LEU A 67 2.08 -11.45 7.61
N LEU A 68 2.33 -10.35 6.91
CA LEU A 68 3.50 -10.20 6.06
C LEU A 68 4.62 -9.45 6.78
N GLY A 69 5.86 -9.77 6.42
CA GLY A 69 7.04 -9.13 6.98
C GLY A 69 8.27 -9.33 6.09
N LYS A 70 9.42 -8.98 6.66
CA LYS A 70 10.71 -9.07 5.98
C LYS A 70 11.20 -10.51 5.87
N ASP A 71 10.96 -11.32 6.89
CA ASP A 71 11.44 -12.69 7.02
C ASP A 71 10.32 -13.61 7.51
N ASN A 72 10.53 -14.93 7.43
CA ASN A 72 9.60 -15.93 7.98
C ASN A 72 9.89 -16.13 9.48
N GLU A 73 9.49 -15.20 10.32
CA GLU A 73 9.80 -15.18 11.74
C GLU A 73 8.58 -14.90 12.62
N GLU A 74 8.74 -14.96 13.92
CA GLU A 74 7.74 -14.52 14.88
C GLU A 74 8.01 -13.09 15.32
N VAL A 75 6.98 -12.25 15.22
CA VAL A 75 7.03 -10.83 15.59
C VAL A 75 5.95 -10.50 16.62
N ASP A 76 6.13 -9.39 17.31
CA ASP A 76 5.05 -8.80 18.10
C ASP A 76 4.04 -8.16 17.15
N TYR A 77 2.77 -8.44 17.40
CA TYR A 77 1.66 -7.85 16.66
C TYR A 77 0.74 -7.11 17.63
N TYR A 78 0.57 -5.83 17.40
CA TYR A 78 -0.21 -4.92 18.24
C TYR A 78 -1.64 -4.87 17.74
N MET A 79 -2.59 -5.18 18.61
CA MET A 79 -4.02 -5.17 18.34
C MET A 79 -4.69 -4.16 19.24
N CYS A 80 -5.42 -3.20 18.69
CA CYS A 80 -6.24 -2.29 19.47
C CYS A 80 -7.26 -3.08 20.31
N GLU A 81 -7.41 -2.74 21.58
CA GLU A 81 -8.38 -3.42 22.47
C GLU A 81 -9.82 -3.05 22.12
N ASP A 82 -10.04 -1.88 21.52
CA ASP A 82 -11.34 -1.51 20.94
C ASP A 82 -11.52 -2.17 19.58
N LYS A 83 -12.39 -3.16 19.52
CA LYS A 83 -12.71 -3.92 18.30
C LYS A 83 -13.35 -3.06 17.19
N ASN A 84 -13.81 -1.86 17.50
CA ASN A 84 -14.33 -0.93 16.48
C ASN A 84 -13.23 -0.07 15.86
N ASN A 85 -12.04 -0.06 16.46
CA ASN A 85 -10.88 0.71 16.03
C ASN A 85 -9.71 -0.23 15.71
N THR A 86 -9.80 -0.97 14.62
CA THR A 86 -8.82 -1.99 14.22
C THR A 86 -7.91 -1.52 13.09
N GLU A 87 -8.05 -0.30 12.62
CA GLU A 87 -7.27 0.26 11.50
C GLU A 87 -5.79 0.42 11.86
N GLY A 88 -5.47 0.67 13.15
CA GLY A 88 -4.10 0.79 13.65
C GLY A 88 -3.44 -0.52 14.07
N ASN A 89 -4.03 -1.68 13.76
CA ASN A 89 -3.41 -2.96 14.08
C ASN A 89 -2.20 -3.23 13.18
N GLY A 90 -1.05 -3.63 13.77
CA GLY A 90 0.16 -3.83 12.97
C GLY A 90 1.34 -4.38 13.78
N VAL A 91 2.47 -4.51 13.10
CA VAL A 91 3.76 -4.90 13.70
C VAL A 91 4.37 -3.72 14.47
N TYR A 92 4.09 -2.51 14.06
CA TYR A 92 4.55 -1.29 14.71
C TYR A 92 3.41 -0.66 15.51
N LYS A 93 3.65 -0.43 16.81
CA LYS A 93 2.64 0.16 17.68
C LYS A 93 2.39 1.62 17.29
N GLU A 94 1.11 2.01 17.18
CA GLU A 94 0.77 3.43 17.06
C GLU A 94 1.28 4.25 18.26
N ASN A 95 1.78 5.44 17.98
CA ASN A 95 2.22 6.41 18.98
C ASN A 95 1.02 7.18 19.56
N THR A 96 0.10 6.46 20.15
CA THR A 96 -1.14 6.96 20.75
C THR A 96 -1.32 6.46 22.17
N ASN A 97 -2.28 7.05 22.89
CA ASN A 97 -2.67 6.59 24.23
C ASN A 97 -3.71 5.44 24.19
N VAL A 98 -4.06 4.95 23.02
CA VAL A 98 -4.99 3.83 22.87
C VAL A 98 -4.34 2.56 23.41
N PRO A 99 -5.07 1.74 24.21
CA PRO A 99 -4.52 0.48 24.73
C PRO A 99 -4.44 -0.57 23.60
N PHE A 100 -3.29 -1.26 23.55
CA PHE A 100 -3.02 -2.35 22.62
C PHE A 100 -2.70 -3.63 23.37
N LYS A 101 -3.31 -4.72 22.93
CA LYS A 101 -2.90 -6.09 23.29
C LYS A 101 -1.77 -6.50 22.33
N VAL A 102 -0.71 -7.06 22.90
CA VAL A 102 0.42 -7.61 22.11
C VAL A 102 0.28 -9.12 22.02
N THR A 103 0.44 -9.67 20.84
CA THR A 103 0.46 -11.11 20.58
C THR A 103 1.67 -11.47 19.72
N ARG A 104 2.30 -12.63 20.00
CA ARG A 104 3.33 -13.17 19.10
C ARG A 104 2.65 -13.82 17.91
N ARG A 105 3.06 -13.45 16.69
CA ARG A 105 2.49 -13.98 15.45
C ARG A 105 3.60 -14.30 14.45
N LYS A 106 3.43 -15.40 13.73
CA LYS A 106 4.31 -15.77 12.64
C LYS A 106 4.00 -14.89 11.43
N CYS A 107 5.01 -14.22 10.90
CA CYS A 107 4.92 -13.53 9.61
C CYS A 107 5.59 -14.37 8.51
N THR A 108 5.29 -14.01 7.28
CA THR A 108 5.84 -14.64 6.07
C THR A 108 6.15 -13.56 5.01
N THR A 109 6.95 -13.92 4.01
CA THR A 109 7.22 -13.03 2.87
C THR A 109 6.24 -13.30 1.73
N LEU A 110 6.02 -12.31 0.84
CA LEU A 110 5.22 -12.50 -0.38
C LEU A 110 5.85 -13.54 -1.31
N ASP A 111 7.18 -13.56 -1.42
CA ASP A 111 7.90 -14.54 -2.23
C ASP A 111 7.60 -15.99 -1.77
N SER A 112 7.42 -16.20 -0.46
CA SER A 112 7.06 -17.50 0.12
C SER A 112 5.56 -17.81 0.01
N LEU A 113 4.71 -16.79 0.21
CA LEU A 113 3.26 -16.96 0.27
C LEU A 113 2.64 -17.16 -1.12
N LEU A 114 3.14 -16.45 -2.13
CA LEU A 114 2.58 -16.37 -3.49
C LEU A 114 3.62 -16.69 -4.57
N PRO A 115 4.30 -17.86 -4.51
CA PRO A 115 5.40 -18.18 -5.42
C PRO A 115 4.94 -18.12 -6.88
N GLY A 116 5.66 -17.34 -7.69
CA GLY A 116 5.41 -17.21 -9.12
C GLY A 116 4.18 -16.39 -9.53
N GLN A 117 3.38 -15.90 -8.60
CA GLN A 117 2.27 -14.99 -8.90
C GLN A 117 2.78 -13.58 -9.19
N LYS A 118 2.00 -12.84 -9.98
CA LYS A 118 2.31 -11.47 -10.41
C LYS A 118 1.04 -10.63 -10.37
N PHE A 119 1.21 -9.36 -9.99
CA PHE A 119 0.12 -8.39 -10.00
C PHE A 119 0.59 -7.10 -10.68
N ASP A 120 -0.32 -6.45 -11.39
CA ASP A 120 -0.03 -5.17 -12.04
C ASP A 120 0.11 -4.05 -11.01
N LEU A 121 -0.78 -4.04 -10.03
CA LEU A 121 -0.81 -3.09 -8.94
C LEU A 121 -0.76 -3.83 -7.60
N ILE A 122 0.12 -3.38 -6.71
CA ILE A 122 0.17 -3.82 -5.31
C ILE A 122 -0.13 -2.61 -4.43
N LYS A 123 -1.25 -2.66 -3.70
CA LYS A 123 -1.55 -1.71 -2.64
C LYS A 123 -1.04 -2.25 -1.31
N MET A 124 -0.42 -1.40 -0.50
CA MET A 124 -0.02 -1.73 0.87
C MET A 124 -0.45 -0.62 1.83
N ASP A 125 -1.14 -1.02 2.87
CA ASP A 125 -1.56 -0.20 3.99
C ASP A 125 -1.47 -1.11 5.23
N VAL A 126 -0.28 -1.18 5.78
CA VAL A 126 0.09 -2.15 6.82
C VAL A 126 0.72 -1.48 8.04
N GLN A 127 0.37 -0.21 8.19
CA GLN A 127 0.69 0.58 9.38
C GLN A 127 2.19 0.57 9.73
N GLY A 128 3.02 0.90 8.71
CA GLY A 128 4.47 1.08 8.84
C GLY A 128 5.34 -0.10 8.43
N SER A 129 4.76 -1.26 8.07
CA SER A 129 5.52 -2.45 7.66
C SER A 129 5.80 -2.51 6.15
N GLU A 130 5.48 -1.48 5.38
CA GLU A 130 5.59 -1.45 3.91
C GLU A 130 7.02 -1.77 3.46
N LEU A 131 8.03 -1.12 4.06
CA LEU A 131 9.43 -1.34 3.71
C LEU A 131 9.89 -2.77 4.03
N ASP A 132 9.45 -3.32 5.15
CA ASP A 132 9.82 -4.68 5.56
C ASP A 132 9.27 -5.71 4.55
N ILE A 133 8.01 -5.57 4.14
CA ILE A 133 7.39 -6.43 3.13
C ILE A 133 8.11 -6.30 1.78
N ILE A 134 8.43 -5.08 1.36
CA ILE A 134 9.15 -4.81 0.10
C ILE A 134 10.54 -5.44 0.13
N GLN A 135 11.29 -5.29 1.23
CA GLN A 135 12.62 -5.85 1.39
C GLN A 135 12.62 -7.38 1.51
N GLY A 136 11.59 -7.94 2.13
CA GLY A 136 11.42 -9.38 2.29
C GLY A 136 11.00 -10.10 1.01
N SER A 137 10.57 -9.38 -0.01
CA SER A 137 9.95 -9.97 -1.21
C SER A 137 10.43 -9.31 -2.51
N PRO A 138 11.78 -9.19 -2.72
CA PRO A 138 12.30 -8.47 -3.88
C PRO A 138 11.89 -9.11 -5.21
N GLY A 139 11.80 -10.44 -5.27
CA GLY A 139 11.39 -11.17 -6.46
C GLY A 139 9.96 -10.88 -6.88
N PHE A 140 9.08 -10.72 -5.90
CA PHE A 140 7.67 -10.39 -6.11
C PHE A 140 7.49 -8.92 -6.50
N ILE A 141 8.07 -8.01 -5.73
CA ILE A 141 7.92 -6.56 -5.89
C ILE A 141 8.43 -6.08 -7.25
N HIS A 142 9.57 -6.59 -7.72
CA HIS A 142 10.14 -6.19 -9.02
C HIS A 142 9.26 -6.53 -10.23
N GLN A 143 8.27 -7.41 -10.08
CA GLN A 143 7.36 -7.78 -11.15
C GLN A 143 6.15 -6.84 -11.26
N ALA A 144 5.82 -6.10 -10.20
CA ALA A 144 4.72 -5.15 -10.20
C ALA A 144 4.99 -3.98 -11.17
N LYS A 145 3.92 -3.48 -11.79
CA LYS A 145 3.96 -2.25 -12.60
C LYS A 145 3.84 -1.01 -11.72
N TYR A 146 2.98 -1.09 -10.72
CA TYR A 146 2.68 0.00 -9.81
C TYR A 146 2.66 -0.49 -8.36
N LEU A 147 3.07 0.40 -7.45
CA LEU A 147 2.82 0.28 -6.02
C LEU A 147 1.96 1.44 -5.57
N TRP A 148 1.01 1.18 -4.69
CA TRP A 148 0.21 2.16 -3.98
C TRP A 148 0.43 1.96 -2.50
N LEU A 149 1.08 2.90 -1.86
CA LEU A 149 1.52 2.77 -0.46
C LEU A 149 0.95 3.89 0.39
N GLU A 150 0.38 3.53 1.55
CA GLU A 150 0.16 4.51 2.61
C GLU A 150 1.48 4.73 3.35
N LEU A 151 2.03 5.93 3.29
CA LEU A 151 3.30 6.27 3.91
C LEU A 151 3.15 7.39 4.93
N GLN A 152 3.77 7.19 6.08
CA GLN A 152 3.73 8.14 7.20
C GLN A 152 5.03 8.95 7.26
N PRO A 153 4.97 10.30 7.17
CA PRO A 153 6.16 11.15 7.21
C PRO A 153 6.78 11.24 8.60
N HIS A 154 5.98 11.03 9.64
CA HIS A 154 6.38 11.11 11.04
C HIS A 154 6.38 9.75 11.72
N ASN A 155 6.87 9.70 12.96
CA ASN A 155 6.87 8.50 13.81
C ASN A 155 5.46 8.24 14.39
N TYR A 156 4.49 8.05 13.51
CA TYR A 156 3.12 7.69 13.88
C TYR A 156 3.08 6.25 14.43
N ASN A 157 3.74 5.33 13.75
CA ASN A 157 3.99 3.99 14.25
C ASN A 157 5.42 3.91 14.80
N ILE A 158 5.57 3.60 16.09
CA ILE A 158 6.84 3.66 16.83
C ILE A 158 7.86 2.70 16.21
N GLY A 159 8.97 3.26 15.70
CA GLY A 159 10.05 2.49 15.11
C GLY A 159 9.87 2.12 13.63
N ALA A 160 8.71 2.40 13.05
CA ALA A 160 8.47 2.18 11.63
C ALA A 160 9.39 3.03 10.74
N PRO A 161 9.76 2.55 9.55
CA PRO A 161 10.47 3.35 8.57
C PRO A 161 9.66 4.58 8.16
N SER A 162 10.27 5.76 8.17
CA SER A 162 9.61 6.97 7.68
C SER A 162 9.38 6.93 6.16
N ALA A 163 8.40 7.70 5.66
CA ALA A 163 8.14 7.86 4.23
C ALA A 163 9.42 8.13 3.42
N GLY A 164 10.32 8.98 3.92
CA GLY A 164 11.58 9.29 3.25
C GLY A 164 12.50 8.08 3.08
N LYS A 165 12.53 7.15 4.05
CA LYS A 165 13.30 5.89 3.92
C LYS A 165 12.68 4.96 2.89
N VAL A 166 11.36 4.82 2.89
CA VAL A 166 10.63 3.99 1.92
C VAL A 166 10.85 4.51 0.50
N ILE A 167 10.63 5.81 0.27
CA ILE A 167 10.84 6.47 -1.04
C ILE A 167 12.27 6.29 -1.52
N GLY A 168 13.27 6.54 -0.64
CA GLY A 168 14.67 6.38 -0.99
C GLY A 168 15.02 4.95 -1.43
N TYR A 169 14.49 3.94 -0.73
CA TYR A 169 14.68 2.55 -1.11
C TYR A 169 14.00 2.21 -2.44
N LEU A 170 12.75 2.64 -2.62
CA LEU A 170 12.00 2.42 -3.86
C LEU A 170 12.72 3.00 -5.07
N ASN A 171 13.25 4.23 -4.97
CA ASN A 171 14.04 4.84 -6.04
C ASN A 171 15.28 3.99 -6.41
N GLN A 172 15.98 3.43 -5.42
CA GLN A 172 17.15 2.56 -5.66
C GLN A 172 16.77 1.30 -6.45
N ILE A 173 15.58 0.75 -6.20
CA ILE A 173 15.10 -0.45 -6.89
C ILE A 173 14.30 -0.17 -8.17
N GLY A 174 14.15 1.10 -8.56
CA GLY A 174 13.59 1.51 -9.85
C GLY A 174 12.09 1.82 -9.82
N PHE A 175 11.57 2.22 -8.68
CA PHE A 175 10.23 2.79 -8.57
C PHE A 175 10.31 4.30 -8.39
N GLU A 176 9.54 5.04 -9.17
CA GLU A 176 9.43 6.50 -9.09
C GLU A 176 8.02 6.93 -8.70
N ILE A 177 7.91 8.01 -7.92
CA ILE A 177 6.63 8.60 -7.54
C ILE A 177 5.98 9.18 -8.80
N VAL A 178 4.70 8.87 -9.02
CA VAL A 178 3.90 9.50 -10.09
C VAL A 178 2.85 10.45 -9.55
N THR A 179 2.29 10.16 -8.38
CA THR A 179 1.30 11.03 -7.75
C THR A 179 1.11 10.71 -6.26
N ILE A 180 0.44 11.61 -5.57
CA ILE A 180 -0.16 11.36 -4.26
C ILE A 180 -1.66 11.34 -4.48
N ASP A 181 -2.33 10.25 -4.09
CA ASP A 181 -3.79 10.09 -4.27
C ASP A 181 -4.57 10.71 -3.11
N GLU A 182 -4.08 10.54 -1.88
CA GLU A 182 -4.70 11.10 -0.67
C GLU A 182 -3.63 11.64 0.29
N ILE A 183 -3.99 12.69 1.02
CA ILE A 183 -3.18 13.24 2.11
C ILE A 183 -4.06 13.38 3.36
N ASN A 184 -3.71 12.64 4.39
CA ASN A 184 -4.35 12.72 5.69
C ASN A 184 -3.68 13.78 6.56
N VAL A 185 -4.44 14.79 6.99
CA VAL A 185 -3.94 15.90 7.81
C VAL A 185 -4.66 15.96 9.16
N GLY A 186 -3.88 15.91 10.22
CA GLY A 186 -4.35 16.10 11.59
C GLY A 186 -3.63 17.28 12.25
N ASN A 187 -4.37 18.22 12.86
CA ASN A 187 -3.81 19.40 13.54
C ASN A 187 -2.82 20.23 12.69
N GLY A 188 -3.04 20.30 11.37
CA GLY A 188 -2.17 21.03 10.45
C GLY A 188 -0.88 20.27 10.06
N VAL A 189 -0.73 19.02 10.48
CA VAL A 189 0.42 18.17 10.20
C VAL A 189 -0.03 17.00 9.32
N ILE A 190 0.79 16.64 8.32
CA ILE A 190 0.52 15.46 7.49
C ILE A 190 0.74 14.21 8.35
N MET A 191 -0.30 13.40 8.49
CA MET A 191 -0.27 12.16 9.26
C MET A 191 0.06 10.95 8.38
N GLY A 192 -0.47 10.92 7.16
CA GLY A 192 -0.24 9.87 6.17
C GLY A 192 -0.46 10.37 4.76
N MET A 193 0.08 9.66 3.79
CA MET A 193 -0.07 9.94 2.35
C MET A 193 -0.20 8.63 1.58
N ASP A 194 -1.24 8.54 0.77
CA ASP A 194 -1.36 7.48 -0.24
C ASP A 194 -0.57 7.88 -1.48
N MET A 195 0.52 7.20 -1.73
CA MET A 195 1.45 7.51 -2.80
C MET A 195 1.49 6.40 -3.84
N ILE A 196 1.44 6.79 -5.12
CA ILE A 196 1.53 5.85 -6.23
C ILE A 196 2.91 5.94 -6.87
N PHE A 197 3.53 4.78 -7.03
CA PHE A 197 4.85 4.61 -7.64
C PHE A 197 4.73 3.77 -8.90
N VAL A 198 5.55 4.06 -9.90
CA VAL A 198 5.67 3.29 -11.15
C VAL A 198 7.03 2.61 -11.22
N ASN A 199 7.04 1.37 -11.64
CA ASN A 199 8.27 0.61 -11.89
C ASN A 199 8.85 0.96 -13.26
N ILE A 200 9.82 1.85 -13.31
CA ILE A 200 10.46 2.28 -14.57
C ILE A 200 11.32 1.20 -15.22
N ARG A 201 11.65 0.12 -14.50
CA ARG A 201 12.41 -1.02 -15.02
C ARG A 201 11.51 -2.11 -15.62
N ASN A 202 10.18 -2.01 -15.45
CA ASN A 202 9.26 -3.01 -15.96
C ASN A 202 9.07 -2.83 -17.48
N LYS A 203 9.62 -3.78 -18.27
CA LYS A 203 9.56 -3.76 -19.74
C LYS A 203 8.15 -3.90 -20.32
N ASN A 204 7.18 -4.36 -19.49
CA ASN A 204 5.78 -4.52 -19.89
C ASN A 204 4.91 -3.32 -19.51
N LEU A 205 5.53 -2.24 -19.05
CA LEU A 205 4.85 -1.03 -18.67
C LEU A 205 4.22 -0.37 -19.90
N LYS A 206 2.91 -0.54 -20.06
CA LYS A 206 2.10 0.21 -21.02
C LYS A 206 1.43 1.34 -20.25
N THR A 207 2.06 2.49 -20.19
CA THR A 207 1.46 3.67 -19.57
C THR A 207 0.96 4.60 -20.66
N GLY A 208 -0.22 5.16 -20.50
CA GLY A 208 -0.60 6.38 -21.23
C GLY A 208 0.21 7.60 -20.77
N TYR A 209 0.96 7.45 -19.67
CA TYR A 209 1.83 8.46 -19.09
C TYR A 209 3.27 8.22 -19.56
N ASP A 210 3.81 9.15 -20.32
CA ASP A 210 5.21 9.13 -20.73
C ASP A 210 6.05 9.81 -19.64
N ILE A 211 6.58 9.01 -18.76
CA ILE A 211 7.44 9.45 -17.63
C ILE A 211 8.69 10.20 -18.12
N ASN A 212 9.07 10.01 -19.39
CA ASN A 212 10.21 10.69 -20.02
C ASN A 212 9.81 12.03 -20.66
N LYS A 213 8.52 12.32 -20.80
CA LYS A 213 8.09 13.63 -21.23
C LYS A 213 8.43 14.62 -20.13
N LYS A 214 9.36 15.54 -20.43
CA LYS A 214 9.62 16.70 -19.58
C LYS A 214 8.29 17.34 -19.24
N VAL A 215 7.94 17.37 -17.95
CA VAL A 215 6.87 18.24 -17.47
C VAL A 215 7.35 19.66 -17.77
N ILE A 216 6.92 20.21 -18.91
CA ILE A 216 7.14 21.61 -19.21
C ILE A 216 6.17 22.35 -18.30
N TRP A 217 6.67 22.85 -17.20
CA TRP A 217 5.97 23.88 -16.44
C TRP A 217 5.80 25.08 -17.38
N ASN A 218 4.67 25.16 -18.04
CA ASN A 218 4.22 26.44 -18.61
C ASN A 218 3.90 27.30 -17.40
N GLY A 219 4.89 28.11 -17.00
CA GLY A 219 4.76 29.02 -15.89
C GLY A 219 3.44 29.75 -15.99
N TYR A 220 2.77 29.99 -14.87
CA TYR A 220 1.64 30.88 -14.79
C TYR A 220 2.07 32.20 -15.45
N ALA A 221 1.62 32.46 -16.68
CA ALA A 221 1.57 33.79 -17.22
C ALA A 221 0.51 34.51 -16.37
N SER A 222 1.01 35.40 -15.50
CA SER A 222 0.23 36.34 -14.70
C SER A 222 -0.68 37.20 -15.58
#